data_e4141dac72f56741e562ebeb2ef389a2
#
_entry.id   e4141dac72f56741e562ebeb2ef389a2
#
_cell.length_a   1.000
_cell.length_b   1.000
_cell.length_c   1.000
_cell.angle_alpha   90.00
_cell.angle_beta   90.00
_cell.angle_gamma   90.00
#
_symmetry.space_group_name_H-M   'P 1'
#
loop_
_entity.id
_entity.type
_entity.pdbx_description
1 polymer ?
#
loop_
_entity_poly.entity_id
_entity_poly.type
_entity_poly.pdbx_seq_one_letter_code
_entity_poly.pdbx_strand_id
1 'polypeptide(L)'
;MASRPSPSPDPILRIHCVKVFVRDQDQSLRFYVDQLGFRLVADTVLQSGERWLAVAPPDGDTVLALIAPKADSKLSQLVGRSTDVVFVTDDVLARYREWSCRGVKFLSTPRLRRVKSVSGTSIRPGIDAPVWGGVFTHFKDLDGNSFSLVSFDEVTRAIEARRRAAAERDEGERRVAQELDIAKQVQAKLFPQDLPVLRTLEYAGICQQARQVGGDYYDFLAPGRERLCLVIGDVAGKGIGAALLMANLQANLRSQCAMGFDEPAQLMKSINRLFCENTPENAYATFFFSEYNDQTGRLRYANCGHLPALIVRDGRELERLESTATVLGRFPSWECSIGETSLCGGDTLALYTDGVTEPGSADGEEFGEQRLLNCLKLHRDLSSSGIVSAVIDEVRRYTPHEQQDDITLIVAKCRFDPGGDQMGLPYERST
;
A
#
# COMPACT_ATOMS: atom_id res chain seq x y z
N MET A 1 -5.28 -24.28 -0.08
CA MET A 1 -5.86 -23.64 -1.27
C MET A 1 -4.85 -22.65 -1.80
N ALA A 2 -4.42 -22.76 -3.04
CA ALA A 2 -3.42 -21.86 -3.60
C ALA A 2 -4.01 -20.44 -3.73
N SER A 3 -3.36 -19.46 -3.10
CA SER A 3 -3.68 -18.06 -3.24
C SER A 3 -3.58 -17.63 -4.71
N ARG A 4 -4.65 -17.07 -5.27
CA ARG A 4 -4.58 -16.43 -6.59
C ARG A 4 -3.58 -15.27 -6.50
N PRO A 5 -2.64 -15.14 -7.45
CA PRO A 5 -1.79 -13.98 -7.51
C PRO A 5 -2.66 -12.72 -7.68
N SER A 6 -2.33 -11.66 -6.95
CA SER A 6 -2.93 -10.34 -7.14
C SER A 6 -2.79 -9.92 -8.60
N PRO A 7 -3.83 -9.31 -9.23
CA PRO A 7 -3.72 -8.84 -10.59
C PRO A 7 -2.56 -7.82 -10.67
N SER A 8 -1.64 -8.04 -11.60
CA SER A 8 -0.65 -7.04 -11.98
C SER A 8 -1.37 -5.74 -12.37
N PRO A 9 -0.82 -4.55 -12.08
CA PRO A 9 -1.42 -3.30 -12.50
C PRO A 9 -1.70 -3.35 -14.00
N ASP A 10 -2.91 -2.94 -14.42
CA ASP A 10 -3.31 -2.94 -15.81
C ASP A 10 -2.24 -2.21 -16.64
N PRO A 11 -1.74 -2.82 -17.73
CA PRO A 11 -0.72 -2.19 -18.56
C PRO A 11 -1.27 -0.87 -19.12
N ILE A 12 -0.48 0.20 -19.02
CA ILE A 12 -0.84 1.51 -19.56
C ILE A 12 -0.98 1.40 -21.07
N LEU A 13 -2.20 1.64 -21.59
CA LEU A 13 -2.48 1.71 -23.03
C LEU A 13 -2.62 3.18 -23.45
N ARG A 14 -1.74 3.64 -24.32
CA ARG A 14 -1.80 4.99 -24.94
C ARG A 14 -1.38 4.94 -26.40
N ILE A 15 -1.88 5.88 -27.20
CA ILE A 15 -1.43 6.03 -28.59
C ILE A 15 -0.04 6.68 -28.55
N HIS A 16 0.97 5.94 -28.97
CA HIS A 16 2.34 6.44 -29.03
C HIS A 16 2.60 7.20 -30.35
N CYS A 17 2.23 6.61 -31.48
CA CYS A 17 2.44 7.25 -32.76
C CYS A 17 1.34 6.92 -33.79
N VAL A 18 1.19 7.81 -34.76
CA VAL A 18 0.37 7.60 -35.96
C VAL A 18 1.30 7.69 -37.17
N LYS A 19 1.24 6.71 -38.08
CA LYS A 19 2.04 6.70 -39.30
C LYS A 19 1.39 7.56 -40.37
N VAL A 20 2.18 8.46 -40.96
CA VAL A 20 1.82 9.26 -42.13
C VAL A 20 2.76 8.91 -43.26
N PHE A 21 2.21 8.48 -44.38
CA PHE A 21 3.01 8.06 -45.55
C PHE A 21 3.30 9.24 -46.44
N VAL A 22 4.60 9.47 -46.72
CA VAL A 22 5.10 10.62 -47.46
C VAL A 22 6.04 10.16 -48.59
N ARG A 23 6.22 10.96 -49.62
CA ARG A 23 7.15 10.64 -50.73
C ARG A 23 8.58 10.99 -50.35
N ASP A 24 8.76 12.13 -49.70
CA ASP A 24 10.06 12.67 -49.30
C ASP A 24 10.02 13.13 -47.87
N GLN A 25 10.81 12.46 -47.01
CA GLN A 25 10.83 12.75 -45.57
C GLN A 25 11.45 14.12 -45.25
N ASP A 26 12.44 14.60 -46.04
CA ASP A 26 13.07 15.89 -45.81
C ASP A 26 12.16 17.06 -46.16
N GLN A 27 11.44 16.93 -47.27
CA GLN A 27 10.43 17.93 -47.65
C GLN A 27 9.29 17.95 -46.67
N SER A 28 8.83 16.79 -46.28
CA SER A 28 7.75 16.66 -45.28
C SER A 28 8.19 17.20 -43.90
N LEU A 29 9.43 16.93 -43.49
CA LEU A 29 9.95 17.49 -42.22
C LEU A 29 9.87 19.02 -42.22
N ARG A 30 10.33 19.66 -43.31
CA ARG A 30 10.24 21.13 -43.46
C ARG A 30 8.80 21.63 -43.42
N PHE A 31 7.88 20.93 -44.04
CA PHE A 31 6.47 21.31 -44.02
C PHE A 31 5.90 21.24 -42.59
N TYR A 32 6.11 20.13 -41.85
CA TYR A 32 5.58 19.97 -40.54
C TYR A 32 6.25 20.92 -39.51
N VAL A 33 7.55 21.15 -39.62
CA VAL A 33 8.28 22.03 -38.68
C VAL A 33 8.09 23.50 -39.03
N ASP A 34 8.38 23.90 -40.29
CA ASP A 34 8.45 25.31 -40.66
C ASP A 34 7.05 25.91 -40.90
N GLN A 35 6.15 25.14 -41.55
CA GLN A 35 4.82 25.64 -41.90
C GLN A 35 3.78 25.38 -40.79
N LEU A 36 3.76 24.20 -40.20
CA LEU A 36 2.80 23.88 -39.16
C LEU A 36 3.30 24.21 -37.75
N GLY A 37 4.61 24.40 -37.55
CA GLY A 37 5.21 24.71 -36.23
C GLY A 37 5.34 23.48 -35.33
N PHE A 38 5.44 22.29 -35.90
CA PHE A 38 5.66 21.05 -35.12
C PHE A 38 7.11 20.97 -34.67
N ARG A 39 7.36 20.22 -33.57
CA ARG A 39 8.70 19.93 -33.11
C ARG A 39 9.20 18.61 -33.69
N LEU A 40 10.47 18.52 -34.04
CA LEU A 40 11.14 17.27 -34.32
C LEU A 40 11.30 16.44 -33.02
N VAL A 41 10.83 15.20 -33.06
CA VAL A 41 10.91 14.28 -31.89
C VAL A 41 12.04 13.28 -32.08
N ALA A 42 12.15 12.70 -33.26
CA ALA A 42 13.19 11.74 -33.58
C ALA A 42 13.54 11.79 -35.07
N ASP A 43 14.83 11.65 -35.39
CA ASP A 43 15.36 11.42 -36.71
C ASP A 43 16.52 10.44 -36.57
N THR A 44 16.27 9.17 -36.88
CA THR A 44 17.25 8.10 -36.68
C THR A 44 17.08 7.00 -37.72
N VAL A 45 18.07 6.15 -37.86
CA VAL A 45 18.01 4.96 -38.71
C VAL A 45 17.80 3.74 -37.85
N LEU A 46 16.76 2.97 -38.13
CA LEU A 46 16.45 1.72 -37.45
C LEU A 46 17.44 0.61 -37.86
N GLN A 47 17.46 -0.48 -37.07
CA GLN A 47 18.27 -1.66 -37.43
C GLN A 47 17.91 -2.26 -38.82
N SER A 48 16.69 -2.05 -39.27
CA SER A 48 16.24 -2.43 -40.62
C SER A 48 16.86 -1.60 -41.76
N GLY A 49 17.62 -0.55 -41.43
CA GLY A 49 18.14 0.43 -42.40
C GLY A 49 17.12 1.49 -42.83
N GLU A 50 15.90 1.47 -42.30
CA GLU A 50 14.86 2.46 -42.60
C GLU A 50 15.01 3.68 -41.66
N ARG A 51 14.84 4.89 -42.25
CA ARG A 51 14.84 6.13 -41.46
C ARG A 51 13.53 6.29 -40.73
N TRP A 52 13.62 6.41 -39.38
CA TRP A 52 12.52 6.74 -38.49
C TRP A 52 12.51 8.24 -38.23
N LEU A 53 11.57 8.94 -38.85
CA LEU A 53 11.39 10.38 -38.69
C LEU A 53 10.06 10.64 -38.00
N ALA A 54 10.08 11.35 -36.86
CA ALA A 54 8.89 11.61 -36.05
C ALA A 54 8.80 13.09 -35.65
N VAL A 55 7.62 13.66 -35.85
CA VAL A 55 7.29 15.04 -35.46
C VAL A 55 6.07 15.05 -34.55
N ALA A 56 5.92 16.06 -33.72
CA ALA A 56 4.76 16.22 -32.84
C ALA A 56 4.27 17.67 -32.81
N PRO A 57 2.97 17.92 -32.60
CA PRO A 57 2.48 19.25 -32.24
C PRO A 57 3.21 19.79 -31.01
N PRO A 58 3.34 21.14 -30.84
CA PRO A 58 4.08 21.72 -29.70
C PRO A 58 3.62 21.20 -28.34
N ASP A 59 2.31 21.03 -28.16
CA ASP A 59 1.67 20.66 -26.89
C ASP A 59 1.14 19.22 -26.90
N GLY A 60 1.59 18.37 -27.84
CA GLY A 60 1.07 16.99 -28.00
C GLY A 60 2.09 15.91 -27.66
N ASP A 61 1.62 14.85 -27.00
CA ASP A 61 2.43 13.66 -26.66
C ASP A 61 2.44 12.62 -27.80
N THR A 62 1.37 12.57 -28.60
CA THR A 62 1.28 11.63 -29.74
C THR A 62 2.11 12.14 -30.91
N VAL A 63 3.00 11.32 -31.41
CA VAL A 63 3.87 11.68 -32.55
C VAL A 63 3.29 11.24 -33.90
N LEU A 64 3.60 11.98 -34.96
CA LEU A 64 3.42 11.55 -36.32
C LEU A 64 4.73 10.98 -36.85
N ALA A 65 4.74 9.68 -37.16
CA ALA A 65 5.87 9.04 -37.80
C ALA A 65 5.75 9.21 -39.35
N LEU A 66 6.64 10.00 -39.95
CA LEU A 66 6.67 10.24 -41.37
C LEU A 66 7.42 9.10 -42.05
N ILE A 67 6.73 8.27 -42.78
CA ILE A 67 7.26 7.05 -43.40
C ILE A 67 7.31 7.20 -44.91
N ALA A 68 8.49 7.06 -45.53
CA ALA A 68 8.64 6.97 -46.96
C ALA A 68 8.61 5.49 -47.39
N PRO A 69 7.49 4.98 -47.91
CA PRO A 69 7.40 3.59 -48.32
C PRO A 69 8.19 3.35 -49.59
N LYS A 70 8.72 2.13 -49.80
CA LYS A 70 9.34 1.71 -51.05
C LYS A 70 8.32 1.82 -52.22
N ALA A 71 8.78 2.27 -53.39
CA ALA A 71 7.91 2.53 -54.53
C ALA A 71 7.03 1.32 -54.90
N ASP A 72 7.56 0.11 -54.79
CA ASP A 72 6.88 -1.13 -55.18
C ASP A 72 6.04 -1.74 -54.05
N SER A 73 5.94 -1.08 -52.88
CA SER A 73 5.18 -1.58 -51.76
C SER A 73 3.70 -1.19 -51.83
N LYS A 74 2.83 -2.03 -51.26
CA LYS A 74 1.41 -1.69 -51.11
C LYS A 74 1.18 -0.41 -50.28
N LEU A 75 2.15 -0.04 -49.46
CA LEU A 75 2.09 1.15 -48.62
C LEU A 75 2.25 2.44 -49.40
N SER A 76 2.88 2.40 -50.58
CA SER A 76 3.00 3.55 -51.46
C SER A 76 1.64 4.11 -51.91
N GLN A 77 0.62 3.25 -51.98
CA GLN A 77 -0.76 3.62 -52.33
C GLN A 77 -1.47 4.40 -51.21
N LEU A 78 -0.91 4.45 -50.01
CA LEU A 78 -1.45 5.19 -48.88
C LEU A 78 -1.00 6.65 -48.82
N VAL A 79 -0.01 7.03 -49.65
CA VAL A 79 0.45 8.41 -49.77
C VAL A 79 -0.65 9.27 -50.38
N GLY A 80 -0.95 10.40 -49.75
CA GLY A 80 -1.96 11.35 -50.23
C GLY A 80 -3.41 10.99 -49.90
N ARG A 81 -3.62 10.02 -49.00
CA ARG A 81 -4.95 9.65 -48.53
C ARG A 81 -5.36 10.37 -47.21
N SER A 82 -6.64 10.23 -46.82
CA SER A 82 -7.09 10.69 -45.51
C SER A 82 -6.33 9.92 -44.40
N THR A 83 -5.86 10.65 -43.43
CA THR A 83 -5.19 10.09 -42.25
C THR A 83 -6.16 9.82 -41.10
N ASP A 84 -7.38 10.38 -41.18
CA ASP A 84 -8.39 10.44 -40.13
C ASP A 84 -7.86 11.03 -38.77
N VAL A 85 -6.69 11.69 -38.82
CA VAL A 85 -6.10 12.38 -37.68
C VAL A 85 -6.79 13.73 -37.50
N VAL A 86 -7.18 14.00 -36.24
CA VAL A 86 -7.82 15.25 -35.85
C VAL A 86 -6.89 16.02 -34.92
N PHE A 87 -6.44 17.19 -35.34
CA PHE A 87 -5.73 18.12 -34.46
C PHE A 87 -6.70 19.02 -33.73
N VAL A 88 -6.47 19.24 -32.47
CA VAL A 88 -7.26 20.15 -31.62
C VAL A 88 -6.46 21.42 -31.40
N THR A 89 -7.11 22.58 -31.51
CA THR A 89 -6.54 23.90 -31.18
C THR A 89 -7.57 24.72 -30.45
N ASP A 90 -7.12 25.73 -29.72
CA ASP A 90 -8.04 26.66 -29.03
C ASP A 90 -8.75 27.58 -30.04
N ASP A 91 -8.10 27.94 -31.13
CA ASP A 91 -8.66 28.79 -32.16
C ASP A 91 -8.31 28.31 -33.59
N VAL A 92 -9.29 27.65 -34.22
CA VAL A 92 -9.17 27.20 -35.61
C VAL A 92 -9.07 28.38 -36.56
N LEU A 93 -9.72 29.53 -36.31
CA LEU A 93 -9.70 30.67 -37.22
C LEU A 93 -8.31 31.33 -37.23
N ALA A 94 -7.69 31.47 -36.07
CA ALA A 94 -6.33 31.99 -35.96
C ALA A 94 -5.33 31.06 -36.66
N ARG A 95 -5.39 29.75 -36.42
CA ARG A 95 -4.52 28.76 -37.08
C ARG A 95 -4.76 28.65 -38.57
N TYR A 96 -6.00 28.74 -39.00
CA TYR A 96 -6.33 28.76 -40.44
C TYR A 96 -5.67 29.95 -41.15
N ARG A 97 -5.72 31.16 -40.60
CA ARG A 97 -5.08 32.34 -41.13
C ARG A 97 -3.55 32.21 -41.16
N GLU A 98 -2.97 31.82 -40.04
CA GLU A 98 -1.53 31.62 -39.87
C GLU A 98 -0.97 30.63 -40.87
N TRP A 99 -1.55 29.42 -40.91
CA TRP A 99 -1.07 28.36 -41.80
C TRP A 99 -1.35 28.65 -43.29
N SER A 100 -2.47 29.31 -43.61
CA SER A 100 -2.73 29.77 -44.96
C SER A 100 -1.67 30.78 -45.45
N CYS A 101 -1.24 31.72 -44.56
CA CYS A 101 -0.14 32.63 -44.90
C CYS A 101 1.20 31.92 -45.09
N ARG A 102 1.41 30.77 -44.42
CA ARG A 102 2.60 29.92 -44.61
C ARG A 102 2.48 28.92 -45.77
N GLY A 103 1.40 29.00 -46.57
CA GLY A 103 1.20 28.21 -47.77
C GLY A 103 0.54 26.84 -47.58
N VAL A 104 -0.01 26.54 -46.39
CA VAL A 104 -0.76 25.30 -46.14
C VAL A 104 -2.07 25.30 -46.94
N LYS A 105 -2.35 24.20 -47.65
CA LYS A 105 -3.56 24.07 -48.46
C LYS A 105 -4.73 23.54 -47.65
N PHE A 106 -5.71 24.38 -47.41
CA PHE A 106 -6.98 24.01 -46.77
C PHE A 106 -8.01 23.52 -47.79
N LEU A 107 -8.78 22.49 -47.42
CA LEU A 107 -9.84 21.92 -48.27
C LEU A 107 -11.16 22.67 -48.12
N SER A 108 -11.34 23.33 -46.99
CA SER A 108 -12.56 24.09 -46.67
C SER A 108 -12.26 25.26 -45.73
N THR A 109 -13.04 26.33 -45.81
CA THR A 109 -13.04 27.36 -44.78
C THR A 109 -13.55 26.81 -43.47
N PRO A 110 -13.08 27.32 -42.32
CA PRO A 110 -13.57 26.90 -41.02
C PRO A 110 -15.10 27.08 -40.88
N ARG A 111 -15.79 26.04 -40.41
CA ARG A 111 -17.24 26.02 -40.26
C ARG A 111 -17.64 25.46 -38.91
N LEU A 112 -18.65 26.07 -38.28
CA LEU A 112 -19.26 25.56 -37.07
C LEU A 112 -20.04 24.27 -37.38
N ARG A 113 -19.74 23.19 -36.69
CA ARG A 113 -20.50 21.94 -36.74
C ARG A 113 -20.89 21.52 -35.33
N ARG A 114 -22.12 21.06 -35.19
CA ARG A 114 -22.61 20.43 -33.96
C ARG A 114 -23.13 19.05 -34.33
N VAL A 115 -22.58 18.04 -33.66
CA VAL A 115 -23.07 16.67 -33.76
C VAL A 115 -24.15 16.53 -32.68
N LYS A 116 -25.42 16.40 -33.10
CA LYS A 116 -26.52 16.06 -32.20
C LYS A 116 -26.46 14.56 -31.96
N SER A 117 -26.52 14.13 -30.71
CA SER A 117 -26.79 12.73 -30.38
C SER A 117 -28.14 12.34 -30.97
N VAL A 118 -28.17 11.34 -31.83
CA VAL A 118 -29.41 10.71 -32.27
C VAL A 118 -29.87 9.85 -31.10
N SER A 119 -30.93 10.29 -30.43
CA SER A 119 -31.62 9.50 -29.40
C SER A 119 -32.05 8.17 -29.98
N GLY A 120 -31.50 7.08 -29.56
CA GLY A 120 -31.95 5.75 -29.99
C GLY A 120 -31.05 4.57 -29.74
N THR A 121 -29.77 4.77 -29.49
CA THR A 121 -28.88 3.67 -29.10
C THR A 121 -28.42 3.87 -27.65
N SER A 122 -29.05 3.13 -26.74
CA SER A 122 -28.67 3.02 -25.34
C SER A 122 -27.24 2.56 -25.19
N ILE A 123 -26.32 3.49 -25.01
CA ILE A 123 -25.01 3.23 -24.45
C ILE A 123 -25.13 3.61 -22.98
N ARG A 124 -25.38 2.64 -22.12
CA ARG A 124 -25.46 2.67 -20.65
C ARG A 124 -26.21 3.89 -20.04
N PRO A 125 -27.23 3.67 -19.20
CA PRO A 125 -27.91 4.76 -18.48
C PRO A 125 -26.89 5.48 -17.59
N GLY A 126 -26.78 6.80 -17.73
CA GLY A 126 -25.92 7.65 -16.88
C GLY A 126 -24.68 8.25 -17.56
N ILE A 127 -24.41 7.94 -18.83
CA ILE A 127 -23.37 8.67 -19.59
C ILE A 127 -24.11 9.55 -20.60
N ASP A 128 -24.14 10.86 -20.35
CA ASP A 128 -24.53 11.83 -21.36
C ASP A 128 -23.64 11.62 -22.58
N ALA A 129 -24.25 11.25 -23.70
CA ALA A 129 -23.52 11.10 -24.96
C ALA A 129 -22.84 12.43 -25.27
N PRO A 130 -21.51 12.43 -25.59
CA PRO A 130 -20.80 13.67 -25.82
C PRO A 130 -21.41 14.39 -27.01
N VAL A 131 -22.02 15.54 -26.76
CA VAL A 131 -22.43 16.47 -27.82
C VAL A 131 -21.16 17.13 -28.32
N TRP A 132 -20.71 16.74 -29.51
CA TRP A 132 -19.56 17.35 -30.14
C TRP A 132 -19.98 18.63 -30.83
N GLY A 133 -19.38 19.75 -30.42
CA GLY A 133 -19.58 21.03 -31.07
C GLY A 133 -18.27 21.77 -31.23
N GLY A 134 -18.12 22.45 -32.34
CA GLY A 134 -16.91 23.25 -32.58
C GLY A 134 -16.76 23.75 -34.00
N VAL A 135 -15.66 24.46 -34.24
CA VAL A 135 -15.28 24.93 -35.58
C VAL A 135 -14.30 23.93 -36.20
N PHE A 136 -14.60 23.46 -37.39
CA PHE A 136 -13.86 22.45 -38.11
C PHE A 136 -13.34 22.97 -39.45
N THR A 137 -12.15 22.55 -39.80
CA THR A 137 -11.61 22.67 -41.16
C THR A 137 -10.72 21.47 -41.48
N HIS A 138 -10.33 21.33 -42.74
CA HIS A 138 -9.45 20.26 -43.19
C HIS A 138 -8.33 20.87 -44.05
N PHE A 139 -7.12 20.33 -43.89
CA PHE A 139 -5.97 20.76 -44.69
C PHE A 139 -5.22 19.55 -45.24
N LYS A 140 -4.32 19.80 -46.18
CA LYS A 140 -3.45 18.79 -46.78
C LYS A 140 -1.99 19.12 -46.54
N ASP A 141 -1.19 18.08 -46.36
CA ASP A 141 0.26 18.20 -46.48
C ASP A 141 0.74 18.25 -47.91
N LEU A 142 2.06 18.25 -48.13
CA LEU A 142 2.69 18.31 -49.46
C LEU A 142 2.36 17.10 -50.31
N ASP A 143 2.17 15.95 -49.70
CA ASP A 143 1.87 14.69 -50.36
C ASP A 143 0.38 14.49 -50.64
N GLY A 144 -0.46 15.37 -50.09
CA GLY A 144 -1.91 15.32 -50.25
C GLY A 144 -2.62 14.56 -49.14
N ASN A 145 -1.90 14.11 -48.08
CA ASN A 145 -2.53 13.53 -46.93
C ASN A 145 -3.43 14.56 -46.22
N SER A 146 -4.68 14.19 -45.93
CA SER A 146 -5.64 15.13 -45.36
C SER A 146 -5.80 14.93 -43.87
N PHE A 147 -5.91 16.04 -43.16
CA PHE A 147 -6.05 16.14 -41.72
C PHE A 147 -7.25 17.01 -41.34
N SER A 148 -7.85 16.74 -40.22
CA SER A 148 -8.87 17.61 -39.62
C SER A 148 -8.24 18.51 -38.57
N LEU A 149 -8.70 19.78 -38.51
CA LEU A 149 -8.37 20.73 -37.45
C LEU A 149 -9.66 21.22 -36.81
N VAL A 150 -9.72 21.17 -35.48
CA VAL A 150 -10.92 21.50 -34.72
C VAL A 150 -10.60 22.38 -33.52
N SER A 151 -11.48 23.35 -33.22
CA SER A 151 -11.59 23.97 -31.92
C SER A 151 -12.96 23.66 -31.32
N PHE A 152 -12.97 23.07 -30.15
CA PHE A 152 -14.22 22.69 -29.47
C PHE A 152 -14.91 23.92 -28.89
N ASP A 153 -16.24 23.87 -28.84
CA ASP A 153 -17.04 24.87 -28.14
C ASP A 153 -16.86 24.75 -26.61
N GLU A 154 -17.38 25.73 -25.88
CA GLU A 154 -17.21 25.84 -24.43
C GLU A 154 -17.75 24.59 -23.69
N VAL A 155 -18.85 24.04 -24.16
CA VAL A 155 -19.48 22.84 -23.55
C VAL A 155 -18.57 21.63 -23.72
N THR A 156 -18.05 21.41 -24.94
CA THR A 156 -17.13 20.30 -25.22
C THR A 156 -15.84 20.44 -24.44
N ARG A 157 -15.27 21.66 -24.34
CA ARG A 157 -14.09 21.95 -23.51
C ARG A 157 -14.32 21.63 -22.03
N ALA A 158 -15.48 21.99 -21.50
CA ALA A 158 -15.83 21.70 -20.11
C ALA A 158 -15.94 20.17 -19.83
N ILE A 159 -16.47 19.41 -20.79
CA ILE A 159 -16.53 17.94 -20.70
C ILE A 159 -15.13 17.33 -20.71
N GLU A 160 -14.28 17.77 -21.63
CA GLU A 160 -12.89 17.28 -21.71
C GLU A 160 -12.06 17.64 -20.48
N ALA A 161 -12.23 18.85 -19.92
CA ALA A 161 -11.57 19.27 -18.69
C ALA A 161 -11.99 18.39 -17.50
N ARG A 162 -13.29 18.05 -17.38
CA ARG A 162 -13.78 17.14 -16.33
C ARG A 162 -13.20 15.73 -16.49
N ARG A 163 -13.11 15.21 -17.72
CA ARG A 163 -12.51 13.89 -17.98
C ARG A 163 -11.03 13.84 -17.60
N ARG A 164 -10.26 14.88 -17.97
CA ARG A 164 -8.84 14.99 -17.58
C ARG A 164 -8.68 15.04 -16.07
N ALA A 165 -9.45 15.88 -15.39
CA ALA A 165 -9.41 15.97 -13.93
C ALA A 165 -9.78 14.65 -13.23
N ALA A 166 -10.74 13.88 -13.78
CA ALA A 166 -11.07 12.56 -13.27
C ALA A 166 -9.91 11.56 -13.48
N ALA A 167 -9.30 11.53 -14.67
CA ALA A 167 -8.18 10.66 -14.96
C ALA A 167 -6.94 10.97 -14.08
N GLU A 168 -6.66 12.25 -13.86
CA GLU A 168 -5.57 12.70 -12.98
C GLU A 168 -5.80 12.28 -11.51
N ARG A 169 -7.06 12.34 -11.04
CA ARG A 169 -7.41 11.82 -9.72
C ARG A 169 -7.19 10.33 -9.60
N ASP A 170 -7.72 9.56 -10.55
CA ASP A 170 -7.58 8.11 -10.57
C ASP A 170 -6.10 7.69 -10.60
N GLU A 171 -5.26 8.40 -11.36
CA GLU A 171 -3.82 8.14 -11.40
C GLU A 171 -3.14 8.51 -10.07
N GLY A 172 -3.54 9.62 -9.44
CA GLY A 172 -3.07 10.03 -8.13
C GLY A 172 -3.43 9.00 -7.05
N GLU A 173 -4.68 8.55 -7.02
CA GLU A 173 -5.17 7.54 -6.08
C GLU A 173 -4.44 6.18 -6.27
N ARG A 174 -4.21 5.76 -7.51
CA ARG A 174 -3.45 4.53 -7.80
C ARG A 174 -2.01 4.63 -7.32
N ARG A 175 -1.35 5.78 -7.50
CA ARG A 175 0.02 5.99 -7.03
C ARG A 175 0.11 5.91 -5.52
N VAL A 176 -0.78 6.60 -4.79
CA VAL A 176 -0.86 6.53 -3.33
C VAL A 176 -1.12 5.11 -2.84
N ALA A 177 -2.04 4.38 -3.49
CA ALA A 177 -2.32 2.99 -3.14
C ALA A 177 -1.10 2.08 -3.32
N GLN A 178 -0.31 2.27 -4.39
CA GLN A 178 0.93 1.53 -4.62
C GLN A 178 2.00 1.84 -3.56
N GLU A 179 2.17 3.11 -3.18
CA GLU A 179 3.11 3.51 -2.13
C GLU A 179 2.73 2.90 -0.77
N LEU A 180 1.44 2.87 -0.46
CA LEU A 180 0.92 2.24 0.76
C LEU A 180 1.11 0.71 0.76
N ASP A 181 0.96 0.05 -0.39
CA ASP A 181 1.23 -1.39 -0.49
C ASP A 181 2.71 -1.71 -0.24
N ILE A 182 3.61 -0.88 -0.76
CA ILE A 182 5.05 -0.99 -0.46
C ILE A 182 5.30 -0.80 1.05
N ALA A 183 4.71 0.23 1.67
CA ALA A 183 4.83 0.47 3.09
C ALA A 183 4.35 -0.72 3.93
N LYS A 184 3.23 -1.34 3.56
CA LYS A 184 2.71 -2.57 4.17
C LYS A 184 3.71 -3.72 4.08
N GLN A 185 4.31 -3.94 2.91
CA GLN A 185 5.31 -4.99 2.72
C GLN A 185 6.56 -4.76 3.57
N VAL A 186 7.00 -3.50 3.70
CA VAL A 186 8.12 -3.14 4.58
C VAL A 186 7.75 -3.37 6.04
N GLN A 187 6.58 -2.91 6.49
CA GLN A 187 6.12 -3.08 7.86
C GLN A 187 5.96 -4.56 8.23
N ALA A 188 5.48 -5.40 7.32
CA ALA A 188 5.37 -6.85 7.54
C ALA A 188 6.72 -7.52 7.88
N LYS A 189 7.86 -6.91 7.45
CA LYS A 189 9.22 -7.39 7.81
C LYS A 189 9.67 -6.96 9.20
N LEU A 190 8.99 -6.01 9.82
CA LEU A 190 9.29 -5.57 11.18
C LEU A 190 8.74 -6.53 12.25
N PHE A 191 7.72 -7.31 11.90
CA PHE A 191 7.17 -8.35 12.77
C PHE A 191 8.10 -9.58 12.83
N PRO A 192 7.96 -10.46 13.84
CA PRO A 192 8.80 -11.64 13.98
C PRO A 192 8.80 -12.50 12.72
N GLN A 193 9.97 -12.77 12.17
CA GLN A 193 10.15 -13.68 11.03
C GLN A 193 10.59 -15.07 11.48
N ASP A 194 11.34 -15.15 12.58
CA ASP A 194 11.82 -16.36 13.19
C ASP A 194 11.29 -16.46 14.62
N LEU A 195 10.93 -17.68 15.05
CA LEU A 195 10.45 -17.96 16.39
C LEU A 195 11.50 -18.77 17.13
N PRO A 196 12.20 -18.21 18.14
CA PRO A 196 13.09 -18.96 19.00
C PRO A 196 12.41 -20.16 19.65
N VAL A 197 13.02 -21.35 19.59
CA VAL A 197 12.46 -22.57 20.18
C VAL A 197 12.82 -22.65 21.65
N LEU A 198 11.82 -22.73 22.52
CA LEU A 198 11.96 -22.97 23.94
C LEU A 198 11.50 -24.40 24.31
N ARG A 199 12.00 -24.91 25.42
CA ARG A 199 11.62 -26.25 25.90
C ARG A 199 10.29 -26.23 26.64
N THR A 200 10.05 -25.16 27.39
CA THR A 200 8.95 -25.08 28.37
C THR A 200 7.83 -24.13 27.95
N LEU A 201 8.00 -23.37 26.85
CA LEU A 201 7.00 -22.43 26.38
C LEU A 201 6.71 -22.63 24.90
N GLU A 202 5.45 -22.88 24.55
CA GLU A 202 4.92 -22.82 23.20
C GLU A 202 4.21 -21.48 23.03
N TYR A 203 4.48 -20.73 21.97
CA TYR A 203 3.88 -19.42 21.76
C TYR A 203 3.60 -19.11 20.30
N ALA A 204 2.65 -18.24 20.08
CA ALA A 204 2.29 -17.71 18.76
C ALA A 204 1.75 -16.29 18.91
N GLY A 205 1.88 -15.51 17.86
CA GLY A 205 1.31 -14.16 17.80
C GLY A 205 0.85 -13.81 16.39
N ILE A 206 -0.05 -12.85 16.32
CA ILE A 206 -0.55 -12.26 15.09
C ILE A 206 -0.82 -10.78 15.27
N CYS A 207 -0.61 -10.00 14.22
CA CYS A 207 -1.12 -8.65 14.08
C CYS A 207 -1.87 -8.54 12.75
N GLN A 208 -3.12 -8.13 12.81
CA GLN A 208 -3.97 -7.86 11.65
C GLN A 208 -4.28 -6.37 11.60
N GLN A 209 -3.69 -5.69 10.67
CA GLN A 209 -3.87 -4.25 10.52
C GLN A 209 -5.25 -3.92 9.96
N ALA A 210 -5.91 -2.90 10.54
CA ALA A 210 -7.19 -2.38 10.05
C ALA A 210 -7.04 -1.61 8.74
N ARG A 211 -5.89 -0.99 8.53
CA ARG A 211 -5.53 -0.28 7.30
C ARG A 211 -4.35 -0.97 6.61
N GLN A 212 -3.79 -0.32 5.60
CA GLN A 212 -2.60 -0.84 4.90
C GLN A 212 -1.39 -0.95 5.84
N VAL A 213 -1.26 0.01 6.76
CA VAL A 213 -0.23 0.05 7.81
C VAL A 213 -0.84 0.48 9.13
N GLY A 214 -0.30 0.02 10.26
CA GLY A 214 -0.86 0.22 11.58
C GLY A 214 0.14 0.63 12.66
N GLY A 215 -0.39 0.97 13.84
CA GLY A 215 0.36 1.35 15.03
C GLY A 215 0.72 0.19 15.94
N ASP A 216 0.00 -0.92 15.84
CA ASP A 216 0.23 -2.12 16.65
C ASP A 216 1.57 -2.78 16.35
N TYR A 217 2.19 -3.27 17.38
CA TYR A 217 3.45 -3.98 17.35
C TYR A 217 3.44 -5.19 18.27
N TYR A 218 3.99 -6.30 17.81
CA TYR A 218 4.36 -7.42 18.68
C TYR A 218 5.70 -8.01 18.25
N ASP A 219 6.41 -8.61 19.22
CA ASP A 219 7.70 -9.23 18.91
C ASP A 219 8.05 -10.37 19.87
N PHE A 220 8.98 -11.22 19.40
CA PHE A 220 9.59 -12.31 20.14
C PHE A 220 11.12 -12.16 20.02
N LEU A 221 11.76 -11.79 21.14
CA LEU A 221 13.19 -11.50 21.17
C LEU A 221 13.91 -12.48 22.07
N ALA A 222 15.04 -13.00 21.62
CA ALA A 222 15.87 -13.91 22.40
C ALA A 222 17.19 -13.22 22.81
N PRO A 223 17.24 -12.52 23.95
CA PRO A 223 18.46 -11.88 24.43
C PRO A 223 19.53 -12.89 24.90
N GLY A 224 19.23 -14.18 24.89
CA GLY A 224 20.11 -15.28 25.25
C GLY A 224 19.45 -16.63 24.98
N ARG A 225 20.16 -17.73 25.24
CA ARG A 225 19.68 -19.10 24.90
C ARG A 225 18.44 -19.56 25.69
N GLU A 226 18.22 -18.99 26.88
CA GLU A 226 17.22 -19.47 27.84
C GLU A 226 16.21 -18.37 28.22
N ARG A 227 16.25 -17.25 27.52
CA ARG A 227 15.38 -16.11 27.76
C ARG A 227 14.62 -15.74 26.51
N LEU A 228 13.32 -15.53 26.64
CA LEU A 228 12.44 -15.01 25.60
C LEU A 228 11.74 -13.76 26.09
N CYS A 229 11.82 -12.69 25.33
CA CYS A 229 10.96 -11.53 25.55
C CYS A 229 9.72 -11.65 24.67
N LEU A 230 8.55 -11.47 25.26
CA LEU A 230 7.26 -11.33 24.61
C LEU A 230 6.86 -9.86 24.71
N VAL A 231 6.58 -9.24 23.60
CA VAL A 231 6.36 -7.80 23.52
C VAL A 231 5.10 -7.52 22.73
N ILE A 232 4.27 -6.61 23.23
CA ILE A 232 3.13 -6.06 22.52
C ILE A 232 3.01 -4.57 22.84
N GLY A 233 2.56 -3.78 21.89
CA GLY A 233 2.34 -2.36 22.08
C GLY A 233 1.41 -1.79 21.03
N ASP A 234 0.81 -0.67 21.36
CA ASP A 234 -0.01 0.12 20.46
C ASP A 234 0.41 1.58 20.51
N VAL A 235 0.73 2.14 19.37
CA VAL A 235 1.14 3.53 19.19
C VAL A 235 -0.10 4.39 18.91
N ALA A 236 -0.31 5.38 19.74
CA ALA A 236 -1.44 6.30 19.60
C ALA A 236 -1.55 6.93 18.21
N GLY A 237 -2.71 6.76 17.58
CA GLY A 237 -3.01 7.23 16.24
C GLY A 237 -3.16 6.08 15.24
N LYS A 238 -3.41 6.41 13.97
CA LYS A 238 -3.68 5.41 12.92
C LYS A 238 -2.95 5.75 11.62
N GLY A 239 -2.67 4.71 10.81
CA GLY A 239 -2.07 4.86 9.49
C GLY A 239 -0.57 5.14 9.51
N ILE A 240 -0.06 5.87 8.52
CA ILE A 240 1.38 6.04 8.26
C ILE A 240 2.13 6.64 9.46
N GLY A 241 1.55 7.64 10.13
CA GLY A 241 2.18 8.27 11.29
C GLY A 241 2.45 7.28 12.41
N ALA A 242 1.43 6.52 12.84
CA ALA A 242 1.56 5.49 13.86
C ALA A 242 2.51 4.38 13.42
N ALA A 243 2.46 3.96 12.15
CA ALA A 243 3.35 2.94 11.59
C ALA A 243 4.83 3.33 11.65
N LEU A 244 5.17 4.61 11.38
CA LEU A 244 6.55 5.11 11.49
C LEU A 244 7.03 5.17 12.94
N LEU A 245 6.16 5.58 13.87
CA LEU A 245 6.47 5.60 15.30
C LEU A 245 6.66 4.16 15.84
N MET A 246 5.81 3.23 15.40
CA MET A 246 5.96 1.80 15.71
C MET A 246 7.30 1.26 15.22
N ALA A 247 7.69 1.57 13.98
CA ALA A 247 8.97 1.15 13.43
C ALA A 247 10.17 1.71 14.22
N ASN A 248 10.07 2.96 14.70
CA ASN A 248 11.07 3.56 15.56
C ASN A 248 11.16 2.81 16.92
N LEU A 249 10.03 2.53 17.55
CA LEU A 249 9.96 1.77 18.80
C LEU A 249 10.56 0.37 18.66
N GLN A 250 10.19 -0.34 17.60
CA GLN A 250 10.71 -1.67 17.25
C GLN A 250 12.23 -1.65 17.07
N ALA A 251 12.77 -0.71 16.29
CA ALA A 251 14.19 -0.62 16.01
C ALA A 251 15.01 -0.35 17.31
N ASN A 252 14.53 0.56 18.15
CA ASN A 252 15.16 0.87 19.44
C ASN A 252 15.14 -0.35 20.37
N LEU A 253 14.02 -1.04 20.49
CA LEU A 253 13.88 -2.23 21.31
C LEU A 253 14.82 -3.34 20.83
N ARG A 254 14.76 -3.71 19.56
CA ARG A 254 15.60 -4.78 19.00
C ARG A 254 17.08 -4.48 19.13
N SER A 255 17.50 -3.24 18.87
CA SER A 255 18.90 -2.82 19.00
C SER A 255 19.41 -2.99 20.44
N GLN A 256 18.64 -2.57 21.42
CA GLN A 256 19.04 -2.67 22.84
C GLN A 256 18.99 -4.11 23.35
N CYS A 257 17.98 -4.89 22.96
CA CYS A 257 17.91 -6.31 23.30
C CYS A 257 19.07 -7.10 22.71
N ALA A 258 19.54 -6.76 21.48
CA ALA A 258 20.67 -7.40 20.84
C ALA A 258 22.02 -7.12 21.54
N MET A 259 22.17 -5.95 22.18
CA MET A 259 23.34 -5.63 23.01
C MET A 259 23.33 -6.33 24.37
N GLY A 260 22.21 -6.92 24.75
CA GLY A 260 21.97 -7.51 26.05
C GLY A 260 21.57 -6.47 27.09
N PHE A 261 20.75 -6.91 28.04
CA PHE A 261 20.36 -6.13 29.22
C PHE A 261 20.29 -7.04 30.44
N ASP A 262 20.62 -6.51 31.61
CA ASP A 262 20.52 -7.24 32.87
C ASP A 262 19.20 -6.92 33.58
N GLU A 263 18.76 -5.66 33.52
CA GLU A 263 17.59 -5.14 34.18
C GLU A 263 16.54 -4.58 33.23
N PRO A 264 15.35 -5.20 33.13
CA PRO A 264 14.26 -4.73 32.29
C PRO A 264 13.83 -3.28 32.57
N ALA A 265 13.89 -2.82 33.83
CA ALA A 265 13.56 -1.43 34.16
C ALA A 265 14.47 -0.41 33.47
N GLN A 266 15.77 -0.71 33.38
CA GLN A 266 16.73 0.17 32.71
C GLN A 266 16.52 0.17 31.19
N LEU A 267 16.22 -1.00 30.63
CA LEU A 267 15.87 -1.14 29.22
C LEU A 267 14.65 -0.26 28.91
N MET A 268 13.57 -0.37 29.69
CA MET A 268 12.35 0.42 29.48
C MET A 268 12.58 1.93 29.64
N LYS A 269 13.38 2.36 30.63
CA LYS A 269 13.77 3.78 30.78
C LYS A 269 14.52 4.29 29.54
N SER A 270 15.44 3.50 29.02
CA SER A 270 16.19 3.88 27.80
C SER A 270 15.29 3.96 26.58
N ILE A 271 14.36 3.02 26.40
CA ILE A 271 13.39 3.03 25.31
C ILE A 271 12.46 4.23 25.40
N ASN A 272 11.92 4.52 26.60
CA ASN A 272 11.09 5.71 26.80
C ASN A 272 11.83 7.00 26.44
N ARG A 273 13.09 7.16 26.89
CA ARG A 273 13.92 8.32 26.58
C ARG A 273 14.09 8.48 25.06
N LEU A 274 14.51 7.41 24.36
CA LEU A 274 14.73 7.45 22.92
C LEU A 274 13.41 7.70 22.15
N PHE A 275 12.31 7.17 22.63
CA PHE A 275 11.02 7.41 22.03
C PHE A 275 10.60 8.89 22.18
N CYS A 276 10.76 9.48 23.39
CA CYS A 276 10.53 10.91 23.59
C CYS A 276 11.42 11.81 22.72
N GLU A 277 12.71 11.45 22.57
CA GLU A 277 13.68 12.24 21.79
C GLU A 277 13.37 12.23 20.27
N ASN A 278 12.78 11.13 19.78
CA ASN A 278 12.59 10.88 18.34
C ASN A 278 11.14 11.08 17.85
N THR A 279 10.22 11.47 18.73
CA THR A 279 8.79 11.58 18.39
C THR A 279 8.22 12.94 18.77
N PRO A 280 7.10 13.37 18.15
CA PRO A 280 6.40 14.59 18.56
C PRO A 280 5.94 14.54 20.04
N GLU A 281 5.86 15.69 20.70
CA GLU A 281 5.49 15.82 22.12
C GLU A 281 4.14 15.19 22.51
N ASN A 282 3.24 15.02 21.54
CA ASN A 282 1.93 14.40 21.74
C ASN A 282 1.89 12.91 21.36
N ALA A 283 2.99 12.35 20.90
CA ALA A 283 3.09 10.93 20.60
C ALA A 283 3.28 10.12 21.89
N TYR A 284 2.62 8.99 21.99
CA TYR A 284 2.79 8.01 23.06
C TYR A 284 2.44 6.62 22.57
N ALA A 285 2.88 5.63 23.31
CA ALA A 285 2.53 4.24 23.05
C ALA A 285 2.18 3.54 24.35
N THR A 286 1.15 2.71 24.33
CA THR A 286 0.96 1.68 25.35
C THR A 286 1.90 0.51 25.04
N PHE A 287 2.51 -0.09 26.05
CA PHE A 287 3.53 -1.08 25.79
C PHE A 287 3.62 -2.11 26.91
N PHE A 288 3.62 -3.38 26.54
CA PHE A 288 3.85 -4.49 27.47
C PHE A 288 5.12 -5.22 27.05
N PHE A 289 6.06 -5.30 27.95
CA PHE A 289 7.29 -6.07 27.81
C PHE A 289 7.34 -7.16 28.86
N SER A 290 7.66 -8.38 28.49
CA SER A 290 7.95 -9.44 29.43
C SER A 290 9.18 -10.24 29.03
N GLU A 291 9.88 -10.76 30.03
CA GLU A 291 11.01 -11.67 29.89
C GLU A 291 10.70 -12.98 30.59
N TYR A 292 10.60 -14.05 29.84
CA TYR A 292 10.43 -15.41 30.34
C TYR A 292 11.76 -16.14 30.38
N ASN A 293 12.01 -16.85 31.50
CA ASN A 293 13.18 -17.72 31.64
C ASN A 293 12.78 -19.19 31.50
N ASP A 294 13.32 -19.85 30.47
CA ASP A 294 12.97 -21.23 30.10
C ASP A 294 13.46 -22.31 31.10
N GLN A 295 14.40 -21.96 32.02
CA GLN A 295 14.87 -22.88 33.05
C GLN A 295 14.03 -22.83 34.31
N THR A 296 13.56 -21.64 34.67
CA THR A 296 12.92 -21.42 35.98
C THR A 296 11.43 -21.20 35.88
N GLY A 297 10.86 -20.99 34.69
CA GLY A 297 9.47 -20.61 34.50
C GLY A 297 9.13 -19.19 34.99
N ARG A 298 10.15 -18.42 35.43
CA ARG A 298 9.98 -17.04 35.93
C ARG A 298 9.65 -16.10 34.80
N LEU A 299 8.65 -15.24 35.00
CA LEU A 299 8.24 -14.17 34.10
C LEU A 299 8.40 -12.82 34.80
N ARG A 300 9.29 -11.97 34.34
CA ARG A 300 9.41 -10.56 34.75
C ARG A 300 8.72 -9.70 33.69
N TYR A 301 7.99 -8.66 34.09
CA TYR A 301 7.28 -7.83 33.13
C TYR A 301 7.25 -6.35 33.51
N ALA A 302 7.12 -5.51 32.51
CA ALA A 302 6.79 -4.10 32.58
C ALA A 302 5.54 -3.85 31.76
N ASN A 303 4.47 -3.36 32.38
CA ASN A 303 3.28 -2.92 31.69
C ASN A 303 3.22 -1.39 31.73
N CYS A 304 3.48 -0.77 30.60
CA CYS A 304 3.55 0.67 30.43
C CYS A 304 2.22 1.21 29.87
N GLY A 305 1.18 1.14 30.70
CA GLY A 305 -0.17 1.63 30.38
C GLY A 305 -0.89 0.82 29.29
N HIS A 306 -0.45 -0.39 29.02
CA HIS A 306 -1.12 -1.32 28.10
C HIS A 306 -2.23 -2.09 28.82
N LEU A 307 -3.13 -2.73 28.07
CA LEU A 307 -4.12 -3.63 28.66
C LEU A 307 -3.45 -4.71 29.50
N PRO A 308 -4.07 -5.14 30.62
CA PRO A 308 -3.50 -6.19 31.46
C PRO A 308 -3.30 -7.49 30.65
N ALA A 309 -2.10 -8.06 30.69
CA ALA A 309 -1.93 -9.41 30.19
C ALA A 309 -2.64 -10.41 31.10
N LEU A 310 -3.21 -11.46 30.54
CA LEU A 310 -4.05 -12.42 31.20
C LEU A 310 -3.30 -13.74 31.32
N ILE A 311 -3.20 -14.29 32.55
CA ILE A 311 -2.75 -15.66 32.78
C ILE A 311 -3.94 -16.49 33.21
N VAL A 312 -4.30 -17.47 32.40
CA VAL A 312 -5.30 -18.48 32.75
C VAL A 312 -4.57 -19.66 33.39
N ARG A 313 -4.64 -19.79 34.70
CA ARG A 313 -3.99 -20.82 35.50
C ARG A 313 -4.73 -22.15 35.34
N ASP A 314 -4.08 -23.18 34.84
CA ASP A 314 -4.66 -24.52 34.60
C ASP A 314 -6.13 -24.46 34.08
N GLY A 315 -6.44 -23.45 33.28
CA GLY A 315 -7.77 -23.24 32.67
C GLY A 315 -8.88 -22.81 33.65
N ARG A 316 -8.58 -22.44 34.88
CA ARG A 316 -9.58 -22.12 35.94
C ARG A 316 -9.45 -20.72 36.52
N GLU A 317 -8.31 -20.40 37.10
CA GLU A 317 -8.07 -19.12 37.77
C GLU A 317 -7.53 -18.10 36.76
N LEU A 318 -7.86 -16.83 36.99
CA LEU A 318 -7.39 -15.71 36.21
C LEU A 318 -6.47 -14.82 37.04
N GLU A 319 -5.26 -14.61 36.56
CA GLU A 319 -4.35 -13.58 37.03
C GLU A 319 -4.20 -12.49 35.98
N ARG A 320 -4.20 -11.23 36.42
CA ARG A 320 -3.97 -10.08 35.54
C ARG A 320 -2.63 -9.45 35.86
N LEU A 321 -1.83 -9.21 34.83
CA LEU A 321 -0.56 -8.50 34.96
C LEU A 321 -0.81 -7.00 34.71
N GLU A 322 -1.13 -6.32 35.80
CA GLU A 322 -1.56 -4.92 35.79
C GLU A 322 -0.43 -3.96 35.42
N SER A 323 -0.80 -2.71 35.16
CA SER A 323 0.15 -1.65 34.78
C SER A 323 1.17 -1.39 35.89
N THR A 324 2.45 -1.32 35.51
CA THR A 324 3.59 -1.05 36.41
C THR A 324 4.24 0.29 36.14
N ALA A 325 3.84 0.96 35.04
CA ALA A 325 4.30 2.27 34.65
C ALA A 325 3.26 2.99 33.76
N THR A 326 3.40 4.28 33.58
CA THR A 326 2.61 5.04 32.59
C THR A 326 3.08 4.75 31.17
N VAL A 327 2.31 5.18 30.16
CA VAL A 327 2.63 5.04 28.72
C VAL A 327 4.01 5.55 28.37
N LEU A 328 4.61 4.98 27.32
CA LEU A 328 5.88 5.44 26.77
C LEU A 328 5.71 6.73 25.94
N GLY A 329 6.74 7.57 25.94
CA GLY A 329 6.83 8.75 25.08
C GLY A 329 6.18 10.02 25.63
N ARG A 330 5.36 9.90 26.69
CA ARG A 330 4.61 11.04 27.23
C ARG A 330 5.42 11.90 28.19
N PHE A 331 6.29 11.30 28.97
CA PHE A 331 7.02 11.95 30.05
C PHE A 331 8.51 11.64 29.96
N PRO A 332 9.39 12.66 29.79
CA PRO A 332 10.85 12.43 29.80
C PRO A 332 11.36 11.92 31.16
N SER A 333 10.80 12.45 32.28
CA SER A 333 11.04 11.92 33.61
C SER A 333 10.02 10.81 33.90
N TRP A 334 10.46 9.56 33.75
CA TRP A 334 9.61 8.40 33.75
C TRP A 334 10.24 7.24 34.54
N GLU A 335 9.44 6.58 35.34
CA GLU A 335 9.87 5.44 36.14
C GLU A 335 9.04 4.20 35.82
N CYS A 336 9.69 3.05 35.87
CA CYS A 336 9.09 1.77 35.61
C CYS A 336 9.43 0.78 36.74
N SER A 337 8.41 0.20 37.35
CA SER A 337 8.55 -0.94 38.23
C SER A 337 8.46 -2.24 37.42
N ILE A 338 9.11 -3.30 37.93
CA ILE A 338 9.04 -4.62 37.31
C ILE A 338 8.18 -5.52 38.15
N GLY A 339 7.11 -6.01 37.54
CA GLY A 339 6.29 -7.08 38.10
C GLY A 339 6.94 -8.44 37.85
N GLU A 340 6.61 -9.40 38.68
CA GLU A 340 7.15 -10.75 38.61
C GLU A 340 6.09 -11.78 38.95
N THR A 341 6.06 -12.84 38.17
CA THR A 341 5.26 -14.05 38.40
C THR A 341 5.99 -15.26 37.84
N SER A 342 5.43 -16.45 37.99
CA SER A 342 5.96 -17.67 37.40
C SER A 342 4.88 -18.36 36.55
N LEU A 343 5.23 -18.93 35.43
CA LEU A 343 4.35 -19.77 34.64
C LEU A 343 4.63 -21.25 34.96
N CYS A 344 3.59 -22.00 35.20
CA CYS A 344 3.62 -23.45 35.44
C CYS A 344 2.98 -24.21 34.28
N GLY A 345 3.20 -25.52 34.22
CA GLY A 345 2.60 -26.38 33.20
C GLY A 345 1.07 -26.28 33.23
N GLY A 346 0.47 -26.07 32.07
CA GLY A 346 -0.97 -25.84 31.91
C GLY A 346 -1.40 -24.38 31.89
N ASP A 347 -0.53 -23.44 32.30
CA ASP A 347 -0.83 -22.01 32.25
C ASP A 347 -0.82 -21.49 30.82
N THR A 348 -1.75 -20.57 30.54
CA THR A 348 -1.84 -19.87 29.25
C THR A 348 -1.75 -18.36 29.49
N LEU A 349 -0.72 -17.71 28.97
CA LEU A 349 -0.54 -16.26 28.96
C LEU A 349 -1.11 -15.71 27.66
N ALA A 350 -1.92 -14.65 27.74
CA ALA A 350 -2.43 -13.90 26.59
C ALA A 350 -2.12 -12.40 26.73
N LEU A 351 -1.53 -11.82 25.68
CA LEU A 351 -1.34 -10.39 25.53
C LEU A 351 -2.15 -9.95 24.30
N TYR A 352 -2.85 -8.83 24.40
CA TYR A 352 -3.76 -8.39 23.35
C TYR A 352 -3.89 -6.87 23.32
N THR A 353 -4.21 -6.31 22.16
CA THR A 353 -4.59 -4.90 22.00
C THR A 353 -6.11 -4.73 22.06
N ASP A 354 -6.57 -3.50 22.18
CA ASP A 354 -7.99 -3.13 22.27
C ASP A 354 -8.80 -3.58 21.04
N GLY A 355 -8.15 -3.65 19.86
CA GLY A 355 -8.77 -4.22 18.68
C GLY A 355 -9.24 -5.68 18.80
N VAL A 356 -8.84 -6.40 19.86
CA VAL A 356 -9.42 -7.72 20.20
C VAL A 356 -10.72 -7.57 20.98
N THR A 357 -10.83 -6.60 21.90
CA THR A 357 -11.92 -6.48 22.87
C THR A 357 -12.95 -5.40 22.53
N GLU A 358 -12.58 -4.36 21.83
CA GLU A 358 -13.48 -3.25 21.45
C GLU A 358 -14.39 -3.49 20.21
N PRO A 359 -14.13 -4.48 19.31
CA PRO A 359 -15.05 -4.74 18.21
C PRO A 359 -16.49 -4.91 18.67
N GLY A 360 -17.39 -4.10 18.10
CA GLY A 360 -18.80 -4.08 18.48
C GLY A 360 -19.68 -5.02 17.66
N SER A 361 -20.72 -5.57 18.31
CA SER A 361 -21.81 -6.28 17.64
C SER A 361 -22.69 -5.32 16.82
N ALA A 362 -23.66 -5.86 16.08
CA ALA A 362 -24.69 -5.06 15.40
C ALA A 362 -25.49 -4.16 16.36
N ASP A 363 -25.61 -4.55 17.64
CA ASP A 363 -26.32 -3.80 18.67
C ASP A 363 -25.39 -2.84 19.45
N GLY A 364 -24.09 -2.77 19.08
CA GLY A 364 -23.11 -1.88 19.71
C GLY A 364 -22.48 -2.40 20.99
N GLU A 365 -22.70 -3.67 21.36
CA GLU A 365 -22.03 -4.30 22.51
C GLU A 365 -20.61 -4.72 22.08
N GLU A 366 -19.59 -4.36 22.89
CA GLU A 366 -18.20 -4.76 22.66
C GLU A 366 -18.00 -6.27 22.85
N PHE A 367 -17.03 -6.84 22.15
CA PHE A 367 -16.61 -8.24 22.35
C PHE A 367 -16.20 -8.49 23.81
N GLY A 368 -15.38 -7.64 24.33
CA GLY A 368 -15.01 -7.57 25.74
C GLY A 368 -14.06 -8.68 26.20
N GLU A 369 -13.40 -8.43 27.32
CA GLU A 369 -12.44 -9.36 27.94
C GLU A 369 -13.08 -10.71 28.31
N GLN A 370 -14.35 -10.72 28.70
CA GLN A 370 -15.01 -11.96 29.15
C GLN A 370 -15.16 -12.98 28.00
N ARG A 371 -15.45 -12.52 26.78
CA ARG A 371 -15.52 -13.42 25.61
C ARG A 371 -14.15 -13.93 25.21
N LEU A 372 -13.13 -13.06 25.30
CA LEU A 372 -11.73 -13.47 25.12
C LEU A 372 -11.35 -14.58 26.10
N LEU A 373 -11.62 -14.40 27.40
CA LEU A 373 -11.35 -15.40 28.44
C LEU A 373 -12.08 -16.72 28.20
N ASN A 374 -13.35 -16.65 27.80
CA ASN A 374 -14.13 -17.84 27.50
C ASN A 374 -13.53 -18.59 26.29
N CYS A 375 -13.06 -17.87 25.28
CA CYS A 375 -12.41 -18.45 24.11
C CYS A 375 -11.09 -19.13 24.48
N LEU A 376 -10.23 -18.47 25.29
CA LEU A 376 -8.98 -19.04 25.79
C LEU A 376 -9.21 -20.35 26.59
N LYS A 377 -10.22 -20.37 27.46
CA LYS A 377 -10.58 -21.54 28.27
C LYS A 377 -11.15 -22.68 27.43
N LEU A 378 -12.00 -22.35 26.46
CA LEU A 378 -12.65 -23.34 25.58
C LEU A 378 -11.63 -24.05 24.68
N HIS A 379 -10.65 -23.32 24.19
CA HIS A 379 -9.67 -23.81 23.24
C HIS A 379 -8.31 -24.17 23.85
N ARG A 380 -8.22 -24.28 25.18
CA ARG A 380 -6.99 -24.53 25.93
C ARG A 380 -6.19 -25.74 25.45
N ASP A 381 -6.84 -26.75 24.87
CA ASP A 381 -6.20 -27.99 24.42
C ASP A 381 -5.57 -27.84 23.01
N LEU A 382 -5.84 -26.74 22.31
CA LEU A 382 -5.21 -26.43 21.05
C LEU A 382 -3.76 -25.95 21.26
N SER A 383 -2.98 -25.95 20.16
CA SER A 383 -1.68 -25.26 20.12
C SER A 383 -1.86 -23.77 20.29
N SER A 384 -0.80 -23.04 20.69
CA SER A 384 -0.85 -21.57 20.82
C SER A 384 -1.33 -20.90 19.52
N SER A 385 -0.89 -21.37 18.35
CA SER A 385 -1.36 -20.90 17.04
C SER A 385 -2.84 -21.23 16.79
N GLY A 386 -3.31 -22.40 17.25
CA GLY A 386 -4.71 -22.79 17.18
C GLY A 386 -5.62 -21.91 18.03
N ILE A 387 -5.17 -21.54 19.24
CA ILE A 387 -5.91 -20.62 20.13
C ILE A 387 -5.97 -19.22 19.49
N VAL A 388 -4.85 -18.70 18.98
CA VAL A 388 -4.81 -17.41 18.27
C VAL A 388 -5.83 -17.40 17.14
N SER A 389 -5.83 -18.43 16.27
CA SER A 389 -6.79 -18.52 15.16
C SER A 389 -8.24 -18.57 15.65
N ALA A 390 -8.53 -19.35 16.72
CA ALA A 390 -9.88 -19.46 17.27
C ALA A 390 -10.40 -18.13 17.82
N VAL A 391 -9.55 -17.36 18.53
CA VAL A 391 -9.90 -16.03 19.03
C VAL A 391 -10.19 -15.07 17.89
N ILE A 392 -9.32 -15.00 16.88
CA ILE A 392 -9.51 -14.12 15.72
C ILE A 392 -10.80 -14.46 14.95
N ASP A 393 -11.08 -15.74 14.77
CA ASP A 393 -12.31 -16.18 14.09
C ASP A 393 -13.56 -15.85 14.92
N GLU A 394 -13.47 -15.87 16.26
CA GLU A 394 -14.58 -15.47 17.13
C GLU A 394 -14.83 -13.97 17.09
N VAL A 395 -13.78 -13.14 17.15
CA VAL A 395 -13.89 -11.69 16.99
C VAL A 395 -14.51 -11.33 15.64
N ARG A 396 -14.05 -11.96 14.55
CA ARG A 396 -14.61 -11.74 13.21
C ARG A 396 -16.06 -12.16 13.06
N ARG A 397 -16.48 -13.22 13.75
CA ARG A 397 -17.89 -13.65 13.76
C ARG A 397 -18.77 -12.73 14.57
N TYR A 398 -18.21 -12.12 15.61
CA TYR A 398 -18.94 -11.24 16.51
C TYR A 398 -19.24 -9.89 15.87
N THR A 399 -18.32 -9.30 15.10
CA THR A 399 -18.51 -8.00 14.46
C THR A 399 -18.91 -8.14 12.98
N PRO A 400 -20.08 -7.60 12.58
CA PRO A 400 -20.49 -7.57 11.18
C PRO A 400 -19.86 -6.42 10.38
N HIS A 401 -19.12 -5.53 11.05
CA HIS A 401 -18.54 -4.33 10.46
C HIS A 401 -17.10 -4.57 9.99
N GLU A 402 -16.60 -3.67 9.14
CA GLU A 402 -15.18 -3.64 8.81
C GLU A 402 -14.33 -3.37 10.05
N GLN A 403 -13.17 -3.99 10.11
CA GLN A 403 -12.21 -3.82 11.19
C GLN A 403 -11.80 -2.34 11.30
N GLN A 404 -12.02 -1.75 12.48
CA GLN A 404 -11.77 -0.33 12.74
C GLN A 404 -10.41 -0.05 13.39
N ASP A 405 -9.86 -1.04 14.09
CA ASP A 405 -8.55 -0.97 14.73
C ASP A 405 -7.70 -2.19 14.45
N ASP A 406 -6.39 -2.08 14.67
CA ASP A 406 -5.46 -3.18 14.51
C ASP A 406 -5.76 -4.26 15.57
N ILE A 407 -5.74 -5.52 15.18
CA ILE A 407 -5.98 -6.65 16.07
C ILE A 407 -4.67 -7.37 16.31
N THR A 408 -4.13 -7.28 17.53
CA THR A 408 -2.89 -7.97 17.87
C THR A 408 -3.12 -8.87 19.07
N LEU A 409 -2.66 -10.11 18.95
CA LEU A 409 -2.80 -11.14 19.98
C LEU A 409 -1.54 -12.00 20.03
N ILE A 410 -1.01 -12.20 21.24
CA ILE A 410 0.00 -13.21 21.56
C ILE A 410 -0.62 -14.20 22.54
N VAL A 411 -0.41 -15.48 22.28
CA VAL A 411 -0.75 -16.57 23.21
C VAL A 411 0.50 -17.40 23.48
N ALA A 412 0.82 -17.62 24.76
CA ALA A 412 1.92 -18.48 25.19
C ALA A 412 1.42 -19.52 26.18
N LYS A 413 1.69 -20.80 25.93
CA LYS A 413 1.33 -21.94 26.77
C LYS A 413 2.55 -22.50 27.46
N CYS A 414 2.51 -22.56 28.77
CA CYS A 414 3.60 -23.13 29.56
C CYS A 414 3.48 -24.65 29.64
N ARG A 415 4.59 -25.32 29.39
CA ARG A 415 4.80 -26.75 29.56
C ARG A 415 5.78 -27.04 30.71
N PHE A 416 6.16 -26.02 31.47
CA PHE A 416 7.14 -26.10 32.57
C PHE A 416 6.56 -26.85 33.76
N ASP A 417 7.22 -27.95 34.17
CA ASP A 417 6.92 -28.68 35.37
C ASP A 417 8.07 -28.50 36.38
N PRO A 418 7.88 -27.70 37.45
CA PRO A 418 8.91 -27.45 38.45
C PRO A 418 9.32 -28.70 39.25
N GLY A 419 8.55 -29.79 39.17
CA GLY A 419 8.83 -31.05 39.85
C GLY A 419 9.43 -32.17 39.00
N GLY A 420 9.49 -31.96 37.67
CA GLY A 420 9.76 -33.04 36.70
C GLY A 420 11.21 -33.28 36.28
N ASP A 421 12.17 -32.43 36.63
CA ASP A 421 13.51 -32.43 36.02
C ASP A 421 14.58 -33.17 36.87
N GLN A 422 14.30 -34.40 37.30
CA GLN A 422 15.31 -35.32 37.82
C GLN A 422 15.46 -36.65 37.07
N MET A 423 14.92 -36.77 35.86
CA MET A 423 15.26 -37.92 35.00
C MET A 423 16.08 -37.48 33.81
N GLY A 424 17.39 -37.61 33.95
CA GLY A 424 18.37 -37.43 32.88
C GLY A 424 18.08 -38.38 31.69
N LEU A 425 17.82 -37.82 30.53
CA LEU A 425 17.93 -38.59 29.30
C LEU A 425 19.40 -38.73 28.91
N PRO A 426 19.87 -39.90 28.51
CA PRO A 426 21.26 -40.11 28.13
C PRO A 426 21.55 -39.43 26.78
N TYR A 427 22.61 -38.65 26.78
CA TYR A 427 23.17 -38.01 25.61
C TYR A 427 23.78 -39.10 24.69
N GLU A 428 23.08 -39.54 23.67
CA GLU A 428 23.69 -40.31 22.58
C GLU A 428 24.57 -39.39 21.73
N ARG A 429 25.88 -39.53 21.90
CA ARG A 429 26.88 -39.00 20.96
C ARG A 429 26.83 -39.84 19.68
N SER A 430 26.35 -39.26 18.61
CA SER A 430 26.61 -39.78 17.27
C SER A 430 27.98 -39.32 16.82
N THR A 431 28.84 -40.27 16.58
CA THR A 431 30.16 -40.16 15.93
C THR A 431 30.03 -39.73 14.46
#